data_287cdd711038a2e2a5076f272e960d7e
#
_entry.id   287cdd711038a2e2a5076f272e960d7e
#
_cell.length_a   1.000
_cell.length_b   1.000
_cell.length_c   1.000
_cell.angle_alpha   90.00
_cell.angle_beta   90.00
_cell.angle_gamma   90.00
#
_symmetry.space_group_name_H-M   'P 1'
#
loop_
_entity.id
_entity.type
_entity.pdbx_description
1 polymer ?
#
loop_
_entity_poly.entity_id
_entity_poly.type
_entity_poly.pdbx_seq_one_letter_code
_entity_poly.pdbx_strand_id
1 'polypeptide(L)'
;MWAYRSGEDSDEPIVLLDYQPGRGQIHPQSFLGAYRGTVMSDGYSAWRTLKGATHLGCMAHSRRRFVDALKARKKGGGPPEQALRFFEQLYRIERQARNEISYDGETRDHCIRRFRQQHSVPILNALKAWLDDIAPKVLADSKLGDAVYYTLNQWDYLTRYTEDGSMPIDNNLLERDIRIFATGRKSWLFSDTVDGAKVSAIVYSLVLTCRASHVEPLAWLRHVLSELPQRAVDTVIDDLLPFNYAKTAAA
;
A
#
# COMPACT_ATOMS: atom_id res chain seq x y z
N MET A 1 -9.59 -11.74 5.58
CA MET A 1 -8.61 -10.90 6.29
C MET A 1 -8.46 -9.60 5.53
N TRP A 2 -8.73 -8.48 6.16
CA TRP A 2 -8.45 -7.13 5.69
C TRP A 2 -7.10 -6.69 6.24
N ALA A 3 -6.42 -5.78 5.55
CA ALA A 3 -5.13 -5.29 5.98
C ALA A 3 -5.07 -3.77 5.82
N TYR A 4 -4.56 -3.11 6.82
CA TYR A 4 -4.42 -1.66 6.90
C TYR A 4 -2.99 -1.33 7.32
N ARG A 5 -2.46 -0.24 6.81
CA ARG A 5 -1.15 0.26 7.19
C ARG A 5 -1.14 1.78 7.19
N SER A 6 -0.48 2.36 8.19
CA SER A 6 -0.13 3.78 8.19
C SER A 6 0.82 4.14 7.04
N GLY A 7 0.89 5.40 6.65
CA GLY A 7 1.84 5.89 5.66
C GLY A 7 3.28 5.53 5.99
N GLU A 8 4.16 5.53 4.98
CA GLU A 8 5.58 5.20 5.13
C GLU A 8 6.30 6.15 6.08
N ASP A 9 5.95 7.43 6.03
CA ASP A 9 6.55 8.50 6.81
C ASP A 9 5.78 8.76 8.13
N SER A 10 5.00 7.79 8.63
CA SER A 10 4.28 7.92 9.90
C SER A 10 5.22 7.78 11.09
N ASP A 11 5.14 8.71 12.05
CA ASP A 11 5.85 8.63 13.33
C ASP A 11 5.38 7.45 14.19
N GLU A 12 4.19 6.93 13.88
CA GLU A 12 3.60 5.77 14.53
C GLU A 12 3.25 4.71 13.46
N PRO A 13 4.25 3.92 13.02
CA PRO A 13 4.03 2.87 12.04
C PRO A 13 3.11 1.79 12.59
N ILE A 14 1.97 1.60 11.94
CA ILE A 14 0.96 0.61 12.33
C ILE A 14 0.65 -0.30 11.15
N VAL A 15 0.64 -1.60 11.38
CA VAL A 15 0.15 -2.61 10.45
C VAL A 15 -0.93 -3.42 11.15
N LEU A 16 -2.14 -3.39 10.62
CA LEU A 16 -3.28 -4.09 11.18
C LEU A 16 -3.83 -5.14 10.20
N LEU A 17 -4.06 -6.33 10.72
CA LEU A 17 -4.86 -7.35 10.07
C LEU A 17 -6.19 -7.45 10.81
N ASP A 18 -7.28 -7.44 10.08
CA ASP A 18 -8.63 -7.53 10.61
C ASP A 18 -9.34 -8.75 10.00
N TYR A 19 -9.76 -9.68 10.84
CA TYR A 19 -10.53 -10.82 10.38
C TYR A 19 -11.99 -10.43 10.20
N GLN A 20 -12.48 -10.63 8.98
CA GLN A 20 -13.90 -10.47 8.66
C GLN A 20 -14.37 -11.68 7.86
N PRO A 21 -15.65 -12.10 8.02
CA PRO A 21 -16.19 -13.28 7.36
C PRO A 21 -16.36 -13.12 5.85
N GLY A 22 -16.25 -11.89 5.34
CA GLY A 22 -16.47 -11.58 3.92
C GLY A 22 -15.61 -10.44 3.39
N ARG A 23 -15.89 -10.09 2.14
CA ARG A 23 -15.21 -9.01 1.42
C ARG A 23 -16.12 -7.80 1.17
N GLY A 24 -17.23 -7.71 1.89
CA GLY A 24 -18.21 -6.63 1.74
C GLY A 24 -17.65 -5.27 2.15
N GLN A 25 -18.17 -4.22 1.52
CA GLN A 25 -17.80 -2.82 1.79
C GLN A 25 -18.09 -2.36 3.21
N ILE A 26 -18.99 -3.05 3.91
CA ILE A 26 -19.34 -2.73 5.29
C ILE A 26 -18.13 -2.81 6.23
N HIS A 27 -17.16 -3.71 5.96
CA HIS A 27 -16.01 -3.92 6.82
C HIS A 27 -15.05 -2.72 6.83
N PRO A 28 -14.53 -2.23 5.69
CA PRO A 28 -13.70 -1.03 5.68
C PRO A 28 -14.47 0.22 6.10
N GLN A 29 -15.78 0.31 5.83
CA GLN A 29 -16.62 1.41 6.30
C GLN A 29 -16.75 1.42 7.83
N SER A 30 -16.97 0.25 8.45
CA SER A 30 -17.06 0.13 9.90
C SER A 30 -15.73 0.42 10.58
N PHE A 31 -14.61 -0.05 10.00
CA PHE A 31 -13.28 0.12 10.58
C PHE A 31 -12.76 1.55 10.46
N LEU A 32 -12.80 2.13 9.26
CA LEU A 32 -12.28 3.48 9.02
C LEU A 32 -13.29 4.59 9.35
N GLY A 33 -14.58 4.26 9.43
CA GLY A 33 -15.61 5.20 9.87
C GLY A 33 -15.58 6.53 9.14
N ALA A 34 -15.33 7.60 9.89
CA ALA A 34 -15.28 8.97 9.39
C ALA A 34 -13.88 9.42 8.92
N TYR A 35 -12.97 8.51 8.62
CA TYR A 35 -11.62 8.84 8.15
C TYR A 35 -11.66 9.78 6.93
N ARG A 36 -10.86 10.84 6.96
CA ARG A 36 -10.82 11.89 5.93
C ARG A 36 -9.46 12.02 5.23
N GLY A 37 -8.50 11.18 5.59
CA GLY A 37 -7.17 11.19 5.00
C GLY A 37 -7.11 10.47 3.65
N THR A 38 -5.91 10.16 3.22
CA THR A 38 -5.62 9.47 1.97
C THR A 38 -5.67 7.95 2.15
N VAL A 39 -6.33 7.25 1.21
CA VAL A 39 -6.43 5.79 1.17
C VAL A 39 -5.87 5.26 -0.16
N MET A 40 -4.72 4.60 -0.09
CA MET A 40 -4.12 3.87 -1.21
C MET A 40 -4.68 2.45 -1.27
N SER A 41 -5.13 2.01 -2.45
CA SER A 41 -5.67 0.66 -2.64
C SER A 41 -5.35 0.07 -4.01
N ASP A 42 -5.58 -1.25 -4.14
CA ASP A 42 -5.45 -2.01 -5.38
C ASP A 42 -6.57 -1.79 -6.40
N GLY A 43 -7.50 -0.89 -6.10
CA GLY A 43 -8.68 -0.62 -6.94
C GLY A 43 -9.88 -1.51 -6.62
N TYR A 44 -9.84 -2.32 -5.55
CA TYR A 44 -11.01 -3.06 -5.09
C TYR A 44 -12.14 -2.10 -4.69
N SER A 45 -13.35 -2.34 -5.24
CA SER A 45 -14.48 -1.41 -5.16
C SER A 45 -14.94 -1.06 -3.74
N ALA A 46 -14.77 -1.97 -2.79
CA ALA A 46 -15.15 -1.72 -1.40
C ALA A 46 -14.41 -0.51 -0.78
N TRP A 47 -13.16 -0.25 -1.18
CA TRP A 47 -12.41 0.91 -0.71
C TRP A 47 -13.02 2.23 -1.18
N ARG A 48 -13.57 2.25 -2.40
CA ARG A 48 -14.17 3.46 -3.02
C ARG A 48 -15.45 3.94 -2.32
N THR A 49 -15.98 3.13 -1.41
CA THR A 49 -17.19 3.48 -0.64
C THR A 49 -16.90 4.34 0.59
N LEU A 50 -15.64 4.56 0.93
CA LEU A 50 -15.21 5.44 2.03
C LEU A 50 -15.41 6.90 1.64
N LYS A 51 -16.57 7.44 1.99
CA LYS A 51 -16.95 8.82 1.67
C LYS A 51 -16.06 9.81 2.44
N GLY A 52 -15.47 10.74 1.72
CA GLY A 52 -14.62 11.79 2.28
C GLY A 52 -13.14 11.45 2.38
N ALA A 53 -12.73 10.23 2.11
CA ALA A 53 -11.32 9.87 1.94
C ALA A 53 -10.83 10.25 0.53
N THR A 54 -9.58 10.68 0.43
CA THR A 54 -8.89 10.86 -0.84
C THR A 54 -8.35 9.51 -1.31
N HIS A 55 -8.88 9.00 -2.42
CA HIS A 55 -8.51 7.67 -2.92
C HIS A 55 -7.36 7.73 -3.90
N LEU A 56 -6.34 6.91 -3.67
CA LEU A 56 -5.23 6.67 -4.59
C LEU A 56 -5.34 5.28 -5.22
N GLY A 57 -4.87 5.16 -6.46
CA GLY A 57 -4.67 3.89 -7.15
C GLY A 57 -3.21 3.43 -7.05
N CYS A 58 -3.00 2.13 -7.02
CA CYS A 58 -1.67 1.55 -6.96
C CYS A 58 -1.07 1.38 -8.36
N MET A 59 -0.01 2.11 -8.65
CA MET A 59 0.70 2.04 -9.94
C MET A 59 1.33 0.65 -10.18
N ALA A 60 1.75 -0.04 -9.12
CA ALA A 60 2.31 -1.38 -9.23
C ALA A 60 1.28 -2.41 -9.75
N HIS A 61 0.00 -2.27 -9.38
CA HIS A 61 -1.07 -3.15 -9.89
C HIS A 61 -1.31 -2.91 -11.39
N SER A 62 -1.34 -1.66 -11.84
CA SER A 62 -1.41 -1.35 -13.26
C SER A 62 -0.22 -1.94 -14.02
N ARG A 63 1.01 -1.68 -13.55
CA ARG A 63 2.23 -2.22 -14.15
C ARG A 63 2.22 -3.76 -14.23
N ARG A 64 1.77 -4.44 -13.18
CA ARG A 64 1.71 -5.92 -13.11
C ARG A 64 0.88 -6.50 -14.25
N ARG A 65 -0.25 -5.88 -14.61
CA ARG A 65 -1.10 -6.32 -15.72
C ARG A 65 -0.37 -6.26 -17.06
N PHE A 66 0.45 -5.23 -17.31
CA PHE A 66 1.28 -5.16 -18.52
C PHE A 66 2.41 -6.20 -18.50
N VAL A 67 2.98 -6.52 -17.33
CA VAL A 67 3.93 -7.63 -17.20
C VAL A 67 3.27 -8.96 -17.57
N ASP A 68 2.05 -9.21 -17.11
CA ASP A 68 1.31 -10.42 -17.42
C ASP A 68 0.91 -10.48 -18.91
N ALA A 69 0.57 -9.32 -19.50
CA ALA A 69 0.34 -9.21 -20.93
C ALA A 69 1.61 -9.50 -21.75
N LEU A 70 2.78 -9.03 -21.29
CA LEU A 70 4.06 -9.34 -21.94
C LEU A 70 4.40 -10.83 -21.87
N LYS A 71 4.23 -11.46 -20.69
CA LYS A 71 4.46 -12.89 -20.50
C LYS A 71 3.55 -13.78 -21.37
N ALA A 72 2.34 -13.33 -21.63
CA ALA A 72 1.40 -14.06 -22.49
C ALA A 72 1.78 -14.03 -23.99
N ARG A 73 2.73 -13.21 -24.39
CA ARG A 73 3.19 -13.09 -25.78
C ARG A 73 4.32 -14.06 -26.07
N LYS A 74 4.15 -14.94 -27.08
CA LYS A 74 5.19 -15.90 -27.50
C LYS A 74 6.47 -15.25 -28.01
N LYS A 75 6.38 -14.06 -28.63
CA LYS A 75 7.51 -13.37 -29.26
C LYS A 75 8.11 -12.22 -28.39
N GLY A 76 7.57 -11.97 -27.19
CA GLY A 76 7.97 -10.81 -26.40
C GLY A 76 7.68 -9.46 -27.10
N GLY A 77 8.14 -8.36 -26.51
CA GLY A 77 8.10 -7.02 -27.10
C GLY A 77 6.69 -6.47 -27.36
N GLY A 78 6.63 -5.37 -28.14
CA GLY A 78 5.40 -4.74 -28.61
C GLY A 78 4.70 -3.86 -27.56
N PRO A 79 3.36 -3.67 -27.68
CA PRO A 79 2.64 -2.72 -26.84
C PRO A 79 2.81 -2.89 -25.31
N PRO A 80 2.81 -4.12 -24.74
CA PRO A 80 3.06 -4.25 -23.31
C PRO A 80 4.43 -3.72 -22.87
N GLU A 81 5.47 -3.93 -23.68
CA GLU A 81 6.82 -3.43 -23.37
C GLU A 81 6.89 -1.91 -23.48
N GLN A 82 6.18 -1.31 -24.42
CA GLN A 82 6.09 0.16 -24.54
C GLN A 82 5.46 0.76 -23.28
N ALA A 83 4.36 0.16 -22.80
CA ALA A 83 3.75 0.57 -21.53
C ALA A 83 4.72 0.45 -20.36
N LEU A 84 5.44 -0.67 -20.24
CA LEU A 84 6.39 -0.90 -19.15
C LEU A 84 7.52 0.15 -19.10
N ARG A 85 7.93 0.69 -20.24
CA ARG A 85 8.92 1.79 -20.29
C ARG A 85 8.40 3.07 -19.63
N PHE A 86 7.11 3.41 -19.76
CA PHE A 86 6.52 4.53 -19.01
C PHE A 86 6.56 4.28 -17.51
N PHE A 87 6.17 3.09 -17.06
CA PHE A 87 6.24 2.75 -15.64
C PHE A 87 7.68 2.80 -15.11
N GLU A 88 8.67 2.33 -15.85
CA GLU A 88 10.08 2.42 -15.47
C GLU A 88 10.54 3.87 -15.29
N GLN A 89 10.11 4.77 -16.18
CA GLN A 89 10.42 6.19 -16.06
C GLN A 89 9.76 6.79 -14.82
N LEU A 90 8.47 6.50 -14.55
CA LEU A 90 7.76 6.99 -13.37
C LEU A 90 8.44 6.52 -12.07
N TYR A 91 8.81 5.25 -11.97
CA TYR A 91 9.50 4.72 -10.79
C TYR A 91 10.93 5.26 -10.63
N ARG A 92 11.62 5.56 -11.72
CA ARG A 92 12.92 6.25 -11.67
C ARG A 92 12.79 7.66 -11.11
N ILE A 93 11.82 8.42 -11.63
CA ILE A 93 11.51 9.78 -11.15
C ILE A 93 11.14 9.74 -9.66
N GLU A 94 10.33 8.78 -9.24
CA GLU A 94 9.93 8.64 -7.84
C GLU A 94 11.14 8.37 -6.91
N ARG A 95 12.08 7.51 -7.32
CA ARG A 95 13.32 7.29 -6.56
C ARG A 95 14.16 8.57 -6.46
N GLN A 96 14.28 9.32 -7.55
CA GLN A 96 15.00 10.60 -7.55
C GLN A 96 14.31 11.60 -6.62
N ALA A 97 12.99 11.73 -6.70
CA ALA A 97 12.21 12.63 -5.87
C ALA A 97 12.38 12.35 -4.36
N ARG A 98 12.51 11.08 -3.97
CA ARG A 98 12.59 10.69 -2.55
C ARG A 98 14.02 10.67 -1.99
N ASN A 99 15.03 10.43 -2.83
CA ASN A 99 16.39 10.14 -2.35
C ASN A 99 17.45 11.13 -2.81
N GLU A 100 17.21 11.91 -3.88
CA GLU A 100 18.26 12.66 -4.56
C GLU A 100 18.01 14.18 -4.58
N ILE A 101 16.81 14.66 -4.28
CA ILE A 101 16.52 16.10 -4.33
C ILE A 101 16.90 16.79 -3.01
N SER A 102 17.42 18.02 -3.13
CA SER A 102 17.65 18.93 -2.00
C SER A 102 16.35 19.61 -1.60
N TYR A 103 16.21 19.93 -0.32
CA TYR A 103 14.98 20.55 0.22
C TYR A 103 15.13 22.07 0.44
N ASP A 104 16.33 22.64 0.32
CA ASP A 104 16.66 24.06 0.30
C ASP A 104 15.70 25.00 1.05
N GLY A 105 15.36 24.64 2.31
CA GLY A 105 14.47 25.42 3.17
C GLY A 105 12.96 25.17 2.94
N GLU A 106 12.56 24.35 1.98
CA GLU A 106 11.17 23.91 1.79
C GLU A 106 10.90 22.57 2.51
N THR A 107 9.63 22.23 2.69
CA THR A 107 9.27 20.91 3.21
C THR A 107 9.54 19.83 2.17
N ARG A 108 9.92 18.63 2.63
CA ARG A 108 10.15 17.47 1.78
C ARG A 108 8.99 17.22 0.81
N ASP A 109 7.75 17.24 1.31
CA ASP A 109 6.56 16.96 0.50
C ASP A 109 6.33 18.02 -0.58
N HIS A 110 6.61 19.29 -0.28
CA HIS A 110 6.53 20.35 -1.28
C HIS A 110 7.53 20.12 -2.42
N CYS A 111 8.77 19.79 -2.09
CA CYS A 111 9.82 19.51 -3.08
C CYS A 111 9.49 18.28 -3.92
N ILE A 112 9.02 17.17 -3.30
CA ILE A 112 8.61 15.96 -4.00
C ILE A 112 7.43 16.27 -4.95
N ARG A 113 6.41 16.99 -4.47
CA ARG A 113 5.28 17.40 -5.31
C ARG A 113 5.75 18.18 -6.52
N ARG A 114 6.56 19.23 -6.33
CA ARG A 114 7.09 20.06 -7.42
C ARG A 114 7.87 19.22 -8.43
N PHE A 115 8.73 18.31 -7.96
CA PHE A 115 9.50 17.41 -8.81
C PHE A 115 8.60 16.47 -9.64
N ARG A 116 7.56 15.91 -9.01
CA ARG A 116 6.56 15.06 -9.70
C ARG A 116 5.80 15.85 -10.75
N GLN A 117 5.36 17.07 -10.44
CA GLN A 117 4.67 17.94 -11.40
C GLN A 117 5.56 18.23 -12.62
N GLN A 118 6.84 18.46 -12.42
CA GLN A 118 7.77 18.77 -13.49
C GLN A 118 8.16 17.54 -14.33
N HIS A 119 8.33 16.37 -13.72
CA HIS A 119 8.91 15.21 -14.37
C HIS A 119 7.93 14.04 -14.57
N SER A 120 7.04 13.76 -13.62
CA SER A 120 6.09 12.63 -13.75
C SER A 120 4.87 12.98 -14.59
N VAL A 121 4.33 14.19 -14.46
CA VAL A 121 3.13 14.60 -15.21
C VAL A 121 3.32 14.52 -16.73
N PRO A 122 4.44 14.96 -17.33
CA PRO A 122 4.66 14.77 -18.76
C PRO A 122 4.66 13.31 -19.20
N ILE A 123 5.24 12.40 -18.39
CA ILE A 123 5.25 10.96 -18.67
C ILE A 123 3.83 10.36 -18.54
N LEU A 124 3.08 10.79 -17.53
CA LEU A 124 1.68 10.38 -17.38
C LEU A 124 0.83 10.83 -18.56
N ASN A 125 1.00 12.06 -19.04
CA ASN A 125 0.28 12.56 -20.21
C ASN A 125 0.64 11.75 -21.47
N ALA A 126 1.91 11.40 -21.66
CA ALA A 126 2.33 10.55 -22.77
C ALA A 126 1.78 9.12 -22.66
N LEU A 127 1.76 8.54 -21.45
CA LEU A 127 1.13 7.25 -21.18
C LEU A 127 -0.38 7.30 -21.46
N LYS A 128 -1.07 8.36 -21.03
CA LYS A 128 -2.51 8.52 -21.28
C LYS A 128 -2.81 8.55 -22.78
N ALA A 129 -2.08 9.37 -23.53
CA ALA A 129 -2.25 9.48 -24.97
C ALA A 129 -2.01 8.13 -25.66
N TRP A 130 -1.00 7.38 -25.21
CA TRP A 130 -0.72 6.03 -25.71
C TRP A 130 -1.86 5.04 -25.36
N LEU A 131 -2.40 5.09 -24.14
CA LEU A 131 -3.52 4.26 -23.73
C LEU A 131 -4.77 4.53 -24.55
N ASP A 132 -5.08 5.80 -24.80
CA ASP A 132 -6.25 6.22 -25.60
C ASP A 132 -6.11 5.78 -27.07
N ASP A 133 -4.91 5.85 -27.62
CA ASP A 133 -4.63 5.38 -28.99
C ASP A 133 -4.75 3.87 -29.13
N ILE A 134 -4.30 3.10 -28.13
CA ILE A 134 -4.28 1.63 -28.23
C ILE A 134 -5.60 0.99 -27.81
N ALA A 135 -6.39 1.61 -26.92
CA ALA A 135 -7.63 1.04 -26.38
C ALA A 135 -8.58 0.52 -27.47
N PRO A 136 -8.89 1.27 -28.55
CA PRO A 136 -9.77 0.77 -29.60
C PRO A 136 -9.16 -0.34 -30.46
N LYS A 137 -7.84 -0.57 -30.36
CA LYS A 137 -7.09 -1.53 -31.18
C LYS A 137 -6.87 -2.88 -30.49
N VAL A 138 -7.29 -3.02 -29.21
CA VAL A 138 -7.07 -4.24 -28.41
C VAL A 138 -8.40 -4.91 -28.08
N LEU A 139 -8.39 -6.25 -28.08
CA LEU A 139 -9.55 -7.02 -27.62
C LEU A 139 -9.67 -6.90 -26.10
N ALA A 140 -10.86 -6.53 -25.62
CA ALA A 140 -11.12 -6.33 -24.18
C ALA A 140 -10.77 -7.57 -23.33
N ASP A 141 -11.06 -8.77 -23.81
CA ASP A 141 -10.83 -10.02 -23.11
C ASP A 141 -9.36 -10.52 -23.23
N SER A 142 -8.49 -9.78 -23.92
CA SER A 142 -7.08 -10.11 -23.98
C SER A 142 -6.35 -9.62 -22.73
N LYS A 143 -5.20 -10.22 -22.39
CA LYS A 143 -4.33 -9.72 -21.29
C LYS A 143 -3.89 -8.28 -21.50
N LEU A 144 -3.69 -7.84 -22.73
CA LEU A 144 -3.36 -6.45 -23.04
C LEU A 144 -4.58 -5.55 -22.86
N GLY A 145 -5.75 -5.98 -23.33
CA GLY A 145 -7.00 -5.24 -23.13
C GLY A 145 -7.31 -5.05 -21.63
N ASP A 146 -7.22 -6.13 -20.85
CA ASP A 146 -7.37 -6.06 -19.40
C ASP A 146 -6.41 -5.02 -18.76
N ALA A 147 -5.15 -4.99 -19.17
CA ALA A 147 -4.17 -4.03 -18.67
C ALA A 147 -4.52 -2.59 -19.05
N VAL A 148 -4.89 -2.36 -20.32
CA VAL A 148 -5.25 -1.03 -20.85
C VAL A 148 -6.51 -0.49 -20.16
N TYR A 149 -7.60 -1.27 -20.16
CA TYR A 149 -8.87 -0.81 -19.58
C TYR A 149 -8.80 -0.69 -18.06
N TYR A 150 -8.08 -1.56 -17.36
CA TYR A 150 -7.84 -1.38 -15.93
C TYR A 150 -7.13 -0.05 -15.66
N THR A 151 -6.08 0.25 -16.40
CA THR A 151 -5.31 1.49 -16.20
C THR A 151 -6.14 2.74 -16.50
N LEU A 152 -6.92 2.72 -17.58
CA LEU A 152 -7.84 3.81 -17.92
C LEU A 152 -8.93 3.99 -16.85
N ASN A 153 -9.56 2.92 -16.37
CA ASN A 153 -10.59 2.97 -15.34
C ASN A 153 -10.07 3.44 -13.98
N GLN A 154 -8.77 3.30 -13.71
CA GLN A 154 -8.14 3.76 -12.49
C GLN A 154 -7.39 5.09 -12.67
N TRP A 155 -7.45 5.73 -13.85
CA TRP A 155 -6.55 6.81 -14.24
C TRP A 155 -6.50 7.95 -13.22
N ASP A 156 -7.63 8.50 -12.83
CA ASP A 156 -7.73 9.62 -11.90
C ASP A 156 -7.14 9.28 -10.51
N TYR A 157 -7.24 8.02 -10.10
CA TYR A 157 -6.67 7.55 -8.84
C TYR A 157 -5.17 7.31 -8.96
N LEU A 158 -4.71 6.79 -10.12
CA LEU A 158 -3.30 6.51 -10.38
C LEU A 158 -2.45 7.78 -10.48
N THR A 159 -3.02 8.87 -10.98
CA THR A 159 -2.29 10.13 -11.20
C THR A 159 -2.24 11.02 -9.96
N ARG A 160 -3.17 10.83 -9.02
CA ARG A 160 -3.35 11.70 -7.85
C ARG A 160 -2.12 11.79 -6.94
N TYR A 161 -1.23 10.79 -6.92
CA TYR A 161 0.01 10.86 -6.14
C TYR A 161 0.91 12.05 -6.50
N THR A 162 0.70 12.65 -7.67
CA THR A 162 1.45 13.84 -8.10
C THR A 162 0.96 15.14 -7.47
N GLU A 163 -0.21 15.11 -6.80
CA GLU A 163 -0.83 16.29 -6.20
C GLU A 163 -0.23 16.64 -4.83
N ASP A 164 0.37 15.66 -4.14
CA ASP A 164 0.97 15.83 -2.82
C ASP A 164 2.21 14.93 -2.67
N GLY A 165 3.28 15.45 -2.06
CA GLY A 165 4.54 14.72 -1.88
C GLY A 165 4.44 13.57 -0.89
N SER A 166 3.56 13.65 0.09
CA SER A 166 3.31 12.60 1.08
C SER A 166 2.61 11.36 0.48
N MET A 167 1.89 11.53 -0.63
CA MET A 167 1.15 10.44 -1.26
C MET A 167 2.08 9.42 -1.91
N PRO A 168 1.96 8.10 -1.63
CA PRO A 168 2.78 7.08 -2.27
C PRO A 168 2.31 6.80 -3.71
N ILE A 169 3.23 6.32 -4.57
CA ILE A 169 2.91 5.88 -5.94
C ILE A 169 2.26 4.50 -5.98
N ASP A 170 2.50 3.67 -4.97
CA ASP A 170 1.96 2.31 -4.87
C ASP A 170 1.81 1.83 -3.41
N ASN A 171 1.19 0.66 -3.22
CA ASN A 171 1.00 0.01 -1.92
C ASN A 171 1.96 -1.16 -1.66
N ASN A 172 3.12 -1.19 -2.33
CA ASN A 172 4.08 -2.29 -2.22
C ASN A 172 4.55 -2.51 -0.78
N LEU A 173 4.54 -1.46 0.03
CA LEU A 173 4.91 -1.53 1.44
C LEU A 173 3.96 -2.44 2.22
N LEU A 174 2.65 -2.20 2.10
CA LEU A 174 1.62 -3.06 2.70
C LEU A 174 1.67 -4.49 2.14
N GLU A 175 1.83 -4.65 0.82
CA GLU A 175 1.92 -5.99 0.20
C GLU A 175 3.10 -6.80 0.71
N ARG A 176 4.22 -6.14 1.01
CA ARG A 176 5.40 -6.78 1.60
C ARG A 176 5.11 -7.28 3.02
N ASP A 177 4.41 -6.47 3.82
CA ASP A 177 4.01 -6.85 5.17
C ASP A 177 3.02 -8.03 5.16
N ILE A 178 1.97 -7.96 4.33
CA ILE A 178 0.99 -9.04 4.19
C ILE A 178 1.64 -10.36 3.73
N ARG A 179 2.73 -10.30 2.97
CA ARG A 179 3.43 -11.50 2.49
C ARG A 179 3.86 -12.42 3.61
N ILE A 180 4.22 -11.88 4.76
CA ILE A 180 4.62 -12.68 5.94
C ILE A 180 3.45 -13.55 6.39
N PHE A 181 2.27 -12.96 6.55
CA PHE A 181 1.05 -13.69 6.88
C PHE A 181 0.67 -14.69 5.78
N ALA A 182 0.68 -14.26 4.51
CA ALA A 182 0.32 -15.09 3.37
C ALA A 182 1.28 -16.29 3.19
N THR A 183 2.56 -16.13 3.54
CA THR A 183 3.56 -17.22 3.50
C THR A 183 3.35 -18.17 4.67
N GLY A 184 3.11 -17.65 5.88
CA GLY A 184 2.82 -18.45 7.08
C GLY A 184 1.62 -19.37 6.87
N ARG A 185 0.59 -18.91 6.14
CA ARG A 185 -0.59 -19.73 5.79
C ARG A 185 -0.24 -21.05 5.10
N LYS A 186 0.88 -21.16 4.41
CA LYS A 186 1.34 -22.41 3.81
C LYS A 186 1.72 -23.46 4.86
N SER A 187 2.06 -23.04 6.07
CA SER A 187 2.45 -23.92 7.17
C SER A 187 1.27 -24.37 8.02
N TRP A 188 0.29 -23.49 8.25
CA TRP A 188 -0.87 -23.79 9.11
C TRP A 188 -2.21 -23.91 8.34
N LEU A 189 -2.23 -23.66 7.03
CA LEU A 189 -3.30 -23.86 6.04
C LEU A 189 -4.60 -23.08 6.32
N PHE A 190 -5.21 -23.23 7.49
CA PHE A 190 -6.47 -22.59 7.89
C PHE A 190 -6.52 -22.39 9.42
N SER A 191 -7.49 -21.63 9.87
CA SER A 191 -7.86 -21.52 11.29
C SER A 191 -9.13 -22.33 11.53
N ASP A 192 -9.15 -23.21 12.53
CA ASP A 192 -10.27 -24.08 12.83
C ASP A 192 -11.50 -23.29 13.33
N THR A 193 -11.26 -22.13 13.95
CA THR A 193 -12.31 -21.31 14.54
C THR A 193 -12.20 -19.85 14.13
N VAL A 194 -13.31 -19.12 14.19
CA VAL A 194 -13.36 -17.67 13.99
C VAL A 194 -12.49 -16.94 15.01
N ASP A 195 -12.53 -17.37 16.25
CA ASP A 195 -11.75 -16.74 17.32
C ASP A 195 -10.25 -16.98 17.13
N GLY A 196 -9.85 -18.18 16.69
CA GLY A 196 -8.46 -18.45 16.29
C GLY A 196 -8.00 -17.54 15.15
N ALA A 197 -8.85 -17.26 14.17
CA ALA A 197 -8.55 -16.32 13.08
C ALA A 197 -8.40 -14.87 13.57
N LYS A 198 -9.24 -14.44 14.54
CA LYS A 198 -9.13 -13.11 15.17
C LYS A 198 -7.85 -12.98 15.99
N VAL A 199 -7.54 -13.98 16.80
CA VAL A 199 -6.30 -14.02 17.59
C VAL A 199 -5.07 -13.97 16.66
N SER A 200 -5.08 -14.75 15.59
CA SER A 200 -4.03 -14.69 14.58
C SER A 200 -3.88 -13.28 13.98
N ALA A 201 -5.00 -12.62 13.66
CA ALA A 201 -4.98 -11.25 13.15
C ALA A 201 -4.31 -10.28 14.14
N ILE A 202 -4.66 -10.37 15.43
CA ILE A 202 -4.08 -9.52 16.48
C ILE A 202 -2.57 -9.77 16.62
N VAL A 203 -2.16 -11.03 16.76
CA VAL A 203 -0.75 -11.39 16.95
C VAL A 203 0.10 -10.94 15.75
N TYR A 204 -0.37 -11.21 14.53
CA TYR A 204 0.35 -10.76 13.33
C TYR A 204 0.37 -9.24 13.20
N SER A 205 -0.69 -8.53 13.59
CA SER A 205 -0.70 -7.06 13.62
C SER A 205 0.39 -6.50 14.51
N LEU A 206 0.53 -7.03 15.71
CA LEU A 206 1.56 -6.61 16.67
C LEU A 206 2.97 -6.92 16.15
N VAL A 207 3.21 -8.13 15.65
CA VAL A 207 4.51 -8.54 15.09
C VAL A 207 4.88 -7.69 13.86
N LEU A 208 3.93 -7.43 12.98
CA LEU A 208 4.17 -6.61 11.78
C LEU A 208 4.39 -5.14 12.16
N THR A 209 3.69 -4.63 13.18
CA THR A 209 3.91 -3.29 13.73
C THR A 209 5.29 -3.18 14.36
N CYS A 210 5.77 -4.17 15.13
CA CYS A 210 7.16 -4.21 15.61
C CYS A 210 8.16 -4.04 14.46
N ARG A 211 7.98 -4.82 13.39
CA ARG A 211 8.87 -4.74 12.21
C ARG A 211 8.81 -3.38 11.52
N ALA A 212 7.61 -2.80 11.40
CA ALA A 212 7.42 -1.49 10.83
C ALA A 212 8.06 -0.37 11.66
N SER A 213 8.13 -0.59 12.99
CA SER A 213 8.78 0.31 13.97
C SER A 213 10.27 -0.02 14.20
N HIS A 214 10.87 -0.92 13.41
CA HIS A 214 12.25 -1.38 13.56
C HIS A 214 12.56 -2.01 14.94
N VAL A 215 11.55 -2.60 15.57
CA VAL A 215 11.64 -3.31 16.86
C VAL A 215 11.75 -4.80 16.62
N GLU A 216 12.65 -5.46 17.35
CA GLU A 216 12.73 -6.93 17.32
C GLU A 216 11.51 -7.54 18.04
N PRO A 217 10.66 -8.32 17.35
CA PRO A 217 9.37 -8.76 17.91
C PRO A 217 9.49 -9.61 19.18
N LEU A 218 10.51 -10.46 19.30
CA LEU A 218 10.67 -11.31 20.47
C LEU A 218 11.10 -10.50 21.71
N ALA A 219 11.99 -9.52 21.53
CA ALA A 219 12.40 -8.62 22.60
C ALA A 219 11.21 -7.81 23.13
N TRP A 220 10.42 -7.25 22.21
CA TRP A 220 9.20 -6.54 22.54
C TRP A 220 8.20 -7.45 23.27
N LEU A 221 7.94 -8.65 22.77
CA LEU A 221 7.00 -9.59 23.39
C LEU A 221 7.44 -9.98 24.82
N ARG A 222 8.73 -10.23 25.05
CA ARG A 222 9.26 -10.49 26.39
C ARG A 222 9.02 -9.32 27.33
N HIS A 223 9.25 -8.10 26.88
CA HIS A 223 8.95 -6.89 27.65
C HIS A 223 7.47 -6.81 28.02
N VAL A 224 6.57 -6.93 27.04
CA VAL A 224 5.11 -6.87 27.28
C VAL A 224 4.65 -7.95 28.27
N LEU A 225 5.13 -9.20 28.09
CA LEU A 225 4.76 -10.30 28.97
C LEU A 225 5.32 -10.14 30.40
N SER A 226 6.39 -9.38 30.60
CA SER A 226 6.92 -9.05 31.92
C SER A 226 6.20 -7.89 32.57
N GLU A 227 5.83 -6.86 31.81
CA GLU A 227 5.22 -5.62 32.32
C GLU A 227 3.71 -5.73 32.53
N LEU A 228 3.01 -6.27 31.53
CA LEU A 228 1.55 -6.29 31.51
C LEU A 228 0.93 -6.99 32.73
N PRO A 229 1.44 -8.14 33.23
CA PRO A 229 0.88 -8.79 34.41
C PRO A 229 1.04 -8.01 35.73
N GLN A 230 1.94 -7.03 35.75
CA GLN A 230 2.23 -6.22 36.95
C GLN A 230 1.38 -4.94 37.01
N ARG A 231 0.61 -4.64 35.95
CA ARG A 231 -0.20 -3.43 35.83
C ARG A 231 -1.62 -3.68 36.36
N ALA A 232 -2.21 -2.64 36.93
CA ALA A 232 -3.63 -2.68 37.27
C ALA A 232 -4.49 -2.80 36.02
N VAL A 233 -5.66 -3.44 36.13
CA VAL A 233 -6.55 -3.76 35.00
C VAL A 233 -6.95 -2.54 34.18
N ASP A 234 -7.12 -1.40 34.81
CA ASP A 234 -7.56 -0.16 34.16
C ASP A 234 -6.40 0.78 33.77
N THR A 235 -5.17 0.32 33.83
CA THR A 235 -4.00 1.14 33.45
C THR A 235 -3.92 1.28 31.93
N VAL A 236 -3.66 2.51 31.47
CA VAL A 236 -3.33 2.76 30.07
C VAL A 236 -2.04 2.02 29.70
N ILE A 237 -2.08 1.30 28.61
CA ILE A 237 -0.98 0.44 28.12
C ILE A 237 -0.39 0.89 26.79
N ASP A 238 -0.65 2.12 26.38
CA ASP A 238 -0.19 2.66 25.08
C ASP A 238 1.33 2.68 24.97
N ASP A 239 2.02 2.83 26.11
CA ASP A 239 3.49 2.76 26.20
C ASP A 239 4.04 1.37 25.80
N LEU A 240 3.23 0.32 25.90
CA LEU A 240 3.59 -1.04 25.46
C LEU A 240 3.42 -1.26 23.96
N LEU A 241 2.81 -0.31 23.24
CA LEU A 241 2.71 -0.42 21.79
C LEU A 241 4.09 -0.40 21.12
N PRO A 242 4.31 -1.18 20.04
CA PRO A 242 5.64 -1.35 19.45
C PRO A 242 6.36 -0.04 19.11
N PHE A 243 5.66 0.94 18.54
CA PHE A 243 6.25 2.23 18.18
C PHE A 243 6.60 3.11 19.39
N ASN A 244 5.91 2.96 20.52
CA ASN A 244 6.25 3.64 21.78
C ASN A 244 7.40 2.94 22.51
N TYR A 245 7.43 1.60 22.50
CA TYR A 245 8.57 0.82 22.98
C TYR A 245 9.87 1.19 22.23
N ALA A 246 9.78 1.39 20.90
CA ALA A 246 10.93 1.84 20.10
C ALA A 246 11.49 3.18 20.58
N LYS A 247 10.61 4.14 20.91
CA LYS A 247 11.01 5.46 21.44
C LYS A 247 11.73 5.36 22.79
N THR A 248 11.24 4.46 23.66
CA THR A 248 11.84 4.26 25.01
C THR A 248 13.16 3.52 24.94
N ALA A 249 13.31 2.55 24.02
CA ALA A 249 14.54 1.77 23.87
C ALA A 249 15.68 2.55 23.18
N ALA A 250 15.36 3.67 22.51
CA ALA A 250 16.33 4.54 21.84
C ALA A 250 16.78 5.74 22.72
N ALA A 251 16.14 5.96 23.87
CA ALA A 251 16.47 6.99 24.87
C ALA A 251 17.43 6.45 25.93
#